data_9f7f3b28fb8c4f012058dc0cb5e40a44
#
_entry.id   9f7f3b28fb8c4f012058dc0cb5e40a44
#
_cell.length_a   1.000
_cell.length_b   1.000
_cell.length_c   1.000
_cell.angle_alpha   90.00
_cell.angle_beta   90.00
_cell.angle_gamma   90.00
#
_symmetry.space_group_name_H-M   'P 1'
#
loop_
_entity.id
_entity.type
_entity.pdbx_description
1 polymer ?
#
loop_
_entity_poly.entity_id
_entity_poly.type
_entity_poly.pdbx_seq_one_letter_code
_entity_poly.pdbx_strand_id
1 'polypeptide(L)'
;DSGSSGRNLTILVAHNGLMSTPALSAVIREVKSELGGLILTASHNPGGPDYDWGIKYNAQNGGPAIETITDAIYAETTKINSYFQVKKDSNFPKLDLSKNESEIFSSSVNNNNTFSVKVVDSVKIYSDLLFKIFDMNAIKELLSSPKFKIIYDSMHGITGIYTTQILGDKLGVSKSSLMNAVPLEDFGGGHPDPNLTYAEELVKRMFNGEADLGAASDGDGDRNMV
;
A
#
# COMPACT_ATOMS: atom_id res chain seq x y z
N ASP A 1 40.44 7.53 17.45
CA ASP A 1 39.25 7.20 18.21
C ASP A 1 38.04 7.36 17.30
N SER A 2 37.73 6.34 16.50
CA SER A 2 36.47 6.25 15.77
C SER A 2 35.38 5.81 16.76
N GLY A 3 34.73 6.77 17.39
CA GLY A 3 33.55 6.52 18.18
C GLY A 3 32.53 5.83 17.32
N SER A 4 32.28 4.55 17.54
CA SER A 4 31.22 3.77 16.94
C SER A 4 29.90 4.42 17.36
N SER A 5 29.39 5.32 16.52
CA SER A 5 28.01 5.81 16.66
C SER A 5 27.10 4.61 16.48
N GLY A 6 26.31 4.28 17.50
CA GLY A 6 25.35 3.19 17.43
C GLY A 6 24.40 3.39 16.23
N ARG A 7 24.03 2.28 15.58
CA ARG A 7 23.08 2.30 14.48
C ARG A 7 21.69 1.93 15.02
N ASN A 8 20.72 2.79 14.72
CA ASN A 8 19.32 2.52 15.05
C ASN A 8 18.59 2.15 13.76
N LEU A 9 17.97 0.99 13.73
CA LEU A 9 17.13 0.56 12.63
C LEU A 9 15.66 0.53 13.08
N THR A 10 14.82 1.29 12.40
CA THR A 10 13.37 1.24 12.60
C THR A 10 12.71 0.74 11.33
N ILE A 11 11.95 -0.34 11.46
CA ILE A 11 11.05 -0.81 10.40
C ILE A 11 9.67 -0.20 10.62
N LEU A 12 9.15 0.47 9.61
CA LEU A 12 7.77 0.95 9.59
C LEU A 12 6.91 -0.03 8.81
N VAL A 13 5.82 -0.44 9.41
CA VAL A 13 4.85 -1.37 8.81
C VAL A 13 3.47 -0.71 8.85
N ALA A 14 2.67 -0.84 7.82
CA ALA A 14 1.31 -0.35 7.87
C ALA A 14 0.41 -1.19 8.78
N HIS A 15 -0.71 -0.63 9.16
CA HIS A 15 -1.76 -1.34 9.89
C HIS A 15 -2.09 -2.68 9.21
N ASN A 16 -2.00 -3.78 9.97
CA ASN A 16 -2.13 -5.16 9.48
C ASN A 16 -1.20 -5.53 8.30
N GLY A 17 -0.13 -4.78 8.07
CA GLY A 17 0.77 -4.97 6.93
C GLY A 17 0.22 -4.47 5.59
N LEU A 18 -0.94 -3.81 5.57
CA LEU A 18 -1.65 -3.42 4.36
C LEU A 18 -1.29 -1.98 3.96
N MET A 19 -0.62 -1.82 2.81
CA MET A 19 -0.24 -0.51 2.27
C MET A 19 -0.22 -0.56 0.74
N SER A 20 -0.86 0.43 0.09
CA SER A 20 -0.77 0.57 -1.36
C SER A 20 0.60 1.09 -1.79
N THR A 21 1.01 0.78 -3.03
CA THR A 21 2.27 1.27 -3.60
C THR A 21 2.38 2.80 -3.56
N PRO A 22 1.37 3.61 -3.96
CA PRO A 22 1.46 5.06 -3.84
C PRO A 22 1.48 5.56 -2.39
N ALA A 23 0.83 4.86 -1.46
CA ALA A 23 0.90 5.24 -0.05
C ALA A 23 2.28 4.96 0.55
N LEU A 24 2.95 3.87 0.19
CA LEU A 24 4.34 3.65 0.59
C LEU A 24 5.24 4.77 0.07
N SER A 25 5.07 5.19 -1.17
CA SER A 25 5.79 6.34 -1.75
C SER A 25 5.61 7.61 -0.93
N ALA A 26 4.39 7.85 -0.44
CA ALA A 26 4.10 8.98 0.44
C ALA A 26 4.76 8.83 1.82
N VAL A 27 4.67 7.64 2.43
CA VAL A 27 5.31 7.34 3.72
C VAL A 27 6.81 7.54 3.64
N ILE A 28 7.51 6.98 2.63
CA ILE A 28 8.96 7.14 2.44
C ILE A 28 9.36 8.62 2.46
N ARG A 29 8.62 9.47 1.73
CA ARG A 29 8.90 10.91 1.68
C ARG A 29 8.58 11.63 2.97
N GLU A 30 7.47 11.29 3.63
CA GLU A 30 7.04 11.94 4.88
C GLU A 30 8.05 11.65 6.02
N VAL A 31 8.47 10.39 6.15
CA VAL A 31 9.42 10.00 7.21
C VAL A 31 10.88 10.20 6.81
N LYS A 32 11.15 10.60 5.56
CA LYS A 32 12.49 10.73 4.99
C LYS A 32 13.32 9.46 5.16
N SER A 33 12.74 8.32 4.77
CA SER A 33 13.39 7.02 4.91
C SER A 33 14.73 6.99 4.20
N GLU A 34 15.80 6.68 4.93
CA GLU A 34 17.16 6.56 4.35
C GLU A 34 17.33 5.31 3.50
N LEU A 35 16.56 4.25 3.77
CA LEU A 35 16.65 2.97 3.08
C LEU A 35 15.54 2.75 2.05
N GLY A 36 14.61 3.71 1.89
CA GLY A 36 13.46 3.52 1.02
C GLY A 36 12.43 2.55 1.62
N GLY A 37 11.79 1.74 0.77
CA GLY A 37 10.77 0.78 1.21
C GLY A 37 10.63 -0.42 0.27
N LEU A 38 10.14 -1.51 0.83
CA LEU A 38 9.87 -2.77 0.12
C LEU A 38 8.36 -3.03 0.11
N ILE A 39 7.85 -3.47 -1.04
CA ILE A 39 6.46 -3.83 -1.24
C ILE A 39 6.40 -5.29 -1.68
N LEU A 40 5.68 -6.12 -0.94
CA LEU A 40 5.39 -7.51 -1.33
C LEU A 40 4.07 -7.49 -2.09
N THR A 41 4.12 -7.72 -3.42
CA THR A 41 2.94 -7.59 -4.28
C THR A 41 3.08 -8.37 -5.57
N ALA A 42 1.96 -8.94 -6.05
CA ALA A 42 1.82 -9.45 -7.41
C ALA A 42 1.33 -8.37 -8.39
N SER A 43 1.14 -7.11 -7.92
CA SER A 43 0.59 -5.98 -8.69
C SER A 43 -0.81 -6.28 -9.21
N HIS A 44 -0.98 -6.44 -10.52
CA HIS A 44 -2.25 -6.72 -11.19
C HIS A 44 -2.50 -8.21 -11.47
N ASN A 45 -1.56 -9.09 -11.11
CA ASN A 45 -1.71 -10.54 -11.32
C ASN A 45 -2.62 -11.17 -10.25
N PRO A 46 -3.24 -12.32 -10.54
CA PRO A 46 -4.01 -13.06 -9.55
C PRO A 46 -3.21 -13.33 -8.29
N GLY A 47 -3.86 -13.27 -7.14
CA GLY A 47 -3.27 -13.57 -5.84
C GLY A 47 -3.44 -15.03 -5.45
N GLY A 48 -2.54 -15.52 -4.61
CA GLY A 48 -2.60 -16.86 -4.04
C GLY A 48 -1.28 -17.63 -4.16
N PRO A 49 -1.17 -18.78 -3.48
CA PRO A 49 0.09 -19.52 -3.39
C PRO A 49 0.58 -20.10 -4.72
N ASP A 50 -0.33 -20.30 -5.68
CA ASP A 50 -0.03 -20.88 -7.00
C ASP A 50 0.15 -19.82 -8.09
N TYR A 51 0.13 -18.54 -7.72
CA TYR A 51 0.22 -17.41 -8.65
C TYR A 51 1.48 -16.56 -8.41
N ASP A 52 1.58 -15.48 -9.16
CA ASP A 52 2.73 -14.57 -9.09
C ASP A 52 2.78 -13.82 -7.76
N TRP A 53 3.99 -13.60 -7.31
CA TRP A 53 4.31 -12.68 -6.24
C TRP A 53 5.69 -12.08 -6.49
N GLY A 54 5.89 -10.87 -6.01
CA GLY A 54 7.13 -10.15 -6.24
C GLY A 54 7.48 -9.21 -5.10
N ILE A 55 8.63 -8.58 -5.24
CA ILE A 55 9.12 -7.55 -4.33
C ILE A 55 9.45 -6.33 -5.16
N LYS A 56 8.74 -5.23 -4.93
CA LYS A 56 9.11 -3.92 -5.48
C LYS A 56 10.00 -3.19 -4.45
N TYR A 57 11.00 -2.46 -4.93
CA TYR A 57 11.82 -1.58 -4.11
C TYR A 57 11.62 -0.13 -4.53
N ASN A 58 11.18 0.71 -3.60
CA ASN A 58 11.09 2.14 -3.78
C ASN A 58 12.24 2.84 -3.05
N ALA A 59 12.95 3.71 -3.76
CA ALA A 59 14.11 4.44 -3.25
C ALA A 59 13.72 5.56 -2.27
N GLN A 60 14.71 6.26 -1.74
CA GLN A 60 14.54 7.34 -0.75
C GLN A 60 13.62 8.48 -1.21
N ASN A 61 13.52 8.73 -2.52
CA ASN A 61 12.61 9.72 -3.10
C ASN A 61 11.14 9.26 -3.16
N GLY A 62 10.86 8.02 -2.75
CA GLY A 62 9.56 7.38 -2.81
C GLY A 62 9.19 6.79 -4.17
N GLY A 63 10.01 7.00 -5.20
CA GLY A 63 9.82 6.41 -6.52
C GLY A 63 10.37 4.99 -6.62
N PRO A 64 9.91 4.20 -7.62
CA PRO A 64 10.50 2.89 -7.90
C PRO A 64 12.00 3.02 -8.16
N ALA A 65 12.78 2.05 -7.69
CA ALA A 65 14.20 1.98 -7.99
C ALA A 65 14.41 1.80 -9.50
N ILE A 66 15.47 2.44 -10.02
CA ILE A 66 15.84 2.30 -11.43
C ILE A 66 16.37 0.91 -11.72
N GLU A 67 16.26 0.45 -12.97
CA GLU A 67 16.65 -0.91 -13.40
C GLU A 67 18.06 -1.30 -13.00
N THR A 68 19.01 -0.38 -13.10
CA THR A 68 20.40 -0.65 -12.69
C THR A 68 20.54 -1.05 -11.22
N ILE A 69 19.68 -0.54 -10.34
CA ILE A 69 19.64 -0.90 -8.93
C ILE A 69 18.96 -2.25 -8.75
N THR A 70 17.81 -2.46 -9.37
CA THR A 70 17.07 -3.72 -9.27
C THR A 70 17.83 -4.89 -9.89
N ASP A 71 18.51 -4.68 -11.00
CA ASP A 71 19.39 -5.68 -11.64
C ASP A 71 20.57 -6.05 -10.73
N ALA A 72 21.18 -5.05 -10.09
CA ALA A 72 22.27 -5.31 -9.13
C ALA A 72 21.76 -6.11 -7.91
N ILE A 73 20.58 -5.78 -7.37
CA ILE A 73 19.96 -6.55 -6.28
C ILE A 73 19.67 -7.98 -6.76
N TYR A 74 19.06 -8.13 -7.92
CA TYR A 74 18.78 -9.46 -8.49
C TYR A 74 20.05 -10.29 -8.68
N ALA A 75 21.10 -9.69 -9.22
CA ALA A 75 22.39 -10.36 -9.39
C ALA A 75 22.99 -10.86 -8.06
N GLU A 76 22.76 -10.14 -6.96
CA GLU A 76 23.18 -10.62 -5.63
C GLU A 76 22.31 -11.78 -5.15
N THR A 77 20.98 -11.76 -5.40
CA THR A 77 20.10 -12.87 -4.98
C THR A 77 20.49 -14.20 -5.64
N THR A 78 21.01 -14.16 -6.87
CA THR A 78 21.45 -15.39 -7.58
C THR A 78 22.74 -16.00 -7.03
N LYS A 79 23.49 -15.27 -6.20
CA LYS A 79 24.76 -15.70 -5.58
C LYS A 79 24.58 -16.22 -4.16
N ILE A 80 23.41 -15.99 -3.55
CA ILE A 80 23.14 -16.35 -2.16
C ILE A 80 23.08 -17.87 -2.02
N ASN A 81 23.96 -18.42 -1.18
CA ASN A 81 23.96 -19.84 -0.84
C ASN A 81 23.46 -20.10 0.59
N SER A 82 23.38 -19.06 1.41
CA SER A 82 22.90 -19.12 2.77
C SER A 82 22.42 -17.75 3.22
N TYR A 83 21.55 -17.71 4.20
CA TYR A 83 21.09 -16.48 4.84
C TYR A 83 21.00 -16.67 6.35
N PHE A 84 21.15 -15.58 7.10
CA PHE A 84 20.97 -15.60 8.52
C PHE A 84 19.49 -15.52 8.86
N GLN A 85 19.07 -16.35 9.80
CA GLN A 85 17.72 -16.34 10.32
C GLN A 85 17.78 -16.21 11.85
N VAL A 86 16.96 -15.33 12.39
CA VAL A 86 16.76 -15.29 13.84
C VAL A 86 16.05 -16.58 14.25
N LYS A 87 16.66 -17.34 15.16
CA LYS A 87 16.04 -18.54 15.70
C LYS A 87 14.74 -18.15 16.38
N LYS A 88 13.64 -18.71 15.89
CA LYS A 88 12.34 -18.51 16.51
C LYS A 88 12.33 -19.26 17.85
N ASP A 89 12.61 -18.54 18.91
CA ASP A 89 12.45 -19.05 20.26
C ASP A 89 11.10 -18.63 20.85
N SER A 90 10.75 -19.23 21.99
CA SER A 90 9.49 -18.94 22.67
C SER A 90 9.40 -17.50 23.21
N ASN A 91 10.48 -16.75 23.19
CA ASN A 91 10.58 -15.41 23.75
C ASN A 91 10.42 -14.31 22.70
N PHE A 92 10.44 -14.67 21.38
CA PHE A 92 10.17 -13.67 20.36
C PHE A 92 8.68 -13.27 20.39
N PRO A 93 8.36 -12.00 20.66
CA PRO A 93 6.96 -11.58 20.79
C PRO A 93 6.22 -11.72 19.47
N LYS A 94 4.93 -12.07 19.56
CA LYS A 94 4.03 -11.94 18.42
C LYS A 94 3.76 -10.45 18.22
N LEU A 95 4.14 -9.93 17.05
CA LEU A 95 3.91 -8.53 16.71
C LEU A 95 2.43 -8.31 16.38
N ASP A 96 1.82 -7.34 17.06
CA ASP A 96 0.42 -6.95 16.83
C ASP A 96 0.38 -5.75 15.89
N LEU A 97 0.16 -6.00 14.59
CA LEU A 97 0.08 -4.99 13.56
C LEU A 97 -1.25 -4.23 13.52
N SER A 98 -2.20 -4.58 14.40
CA SER A 98 -3.52 -3.91 14.45
C SER A 98 -3.51 -2.56 15.17
N LYS A 99 -2.39 -2.19 15.80
CA LYS A 99 -2.24 -0.95 16.56
C LYS A 99 -1.59 0.12 15.70
N ASN A 100 -2.38 1.11 15.28
CA ASN A 100 -1.85 2.26 14.55
C ASN A 100 -0.96 3.16 15.43
N GLU A 101 0.03 3.80 14.77
CA GLU A 101 0.93 4.82 15.35
C GLU A 101 1.63 4.37 16.64
N SER A 102 1.96 3.08 16.75
CA SER A 102 2.59 2.51 17.93
C SER A 102 3.90 1.80 17.61
N GLU A 103 4.86 1.92 18.53
CA GLU A 103 5.99 1.01 18.57
C GLU A 103 5.54 -0.32 19.18
N ILE A 104 5.57 -1.37 18.37
CA ILE A 104 5.11 -2.69 18.78
C ILE A 104 6.23 -3.63 19.18
N PHE A 105 7.48 -3.24 18.89
CA PHE A 105 8.67 -3.96 19.27
C PHE A 105 9.88 -3.03 19.34
N SER A 106 10.69 -3.18 20.38
CA SER A 106 11.99 -2.53 20.47
C SER A 106 12.97 -3.44 21.23
N SER A 107 14.20 -3.53 20.75
CA SER A 107 15.25 -4.32 21.37
C SER A 107 16.60 -3.65 21.19
N SER A 108 17.40 -3.65 22.23
CA SER A 108 18.82 -3.31 22.15
C SER A 108 19.59 -4.51 21.61
N VAL A 109 20.22 -4.35 20.45
CA VAL A 109 20.99 -5.41 19.79
C VAL A 109 22.36 -5.55 20.41
N ASN A 110 22.93 -4.44 20.89
CA ASN A 110 24.13 -4.34 21.74
C ASN A 110 24.14 -2.93 22.33
N ASN A 111 25.15 -2.59 23.15
CA ASN A 111 25.19 -1.36 23.95
C ASN A 111 24.94 -0.04 23.17
N ASN A 112 25.00 -0.06 21.82
CA ASN A 112 24.87 1.14 21.00
C ASN A 112 23.93 1.00 19.80
N ASN A 113 23.29 -0.15 19.59
CA ASN A 113 22.39 -0.38 18.47
C ASN A 113 21.00 -0.73 18.96
N THR A 114 19.98 -0.15 18.33
CA THR A 114 18.58 -0.51 18.58
C THR A 114 17.92 -0.98 17.30
N PHE A 115 16.98 -1.90 17.47
CA PHE A 115 16.08 -2.32 16.42
C PHE A 115 14.65 -2.13 16.92
N SER A 116 13.81 -1.48 16.12
CA SER A 116 12.42 -1.30 16.47
C SER A 116 11.49 -1.52 15.28
N VAL A 117 10.24 -1.90 15.57
CA VAL A 117 9.16 -2.03 14.62
C VAL A 117 8.02 -1.12 15.06
N LYS A 118 7.55 -0.26 14.16
CA LYS A 118 6.46 0.68 14.41
C LYS A 118 5.36 0.51 13.37
N VAL A 119 4.11 0.56 13.84
CA VAL A 119 2.95 0.58 12.94
C VAL A 119 2.60 2.03 12.62
N VAL A 120 2.41 2.32 11.32
CA VAL A 120 2.05 3.64 10.81
C VAL A 120 0.66 3.63 10.17
N ASP A 121 -0.06 4.73 10.31
CA ASP A 121 -1.32 4.94 9.60
C ASP A 121 -1.04 5.46 8.18
N SER A 122 -0.90 4.53 7.24
CA SER A 122 -0.62 4.84 5.83
C SER A 122 -1.77 5.57 5.16
N VAL A 123 -3.02 5.33 5.57
CA VAL A 123 -4.19 6.00 5.00
C VAL A 123 -4.21 7.46 5.42
N LYS A 124 -3.91 7.75 6.68
CA LYS A 124 -3.79 9.13 7.16
C LYS A 124 -2.69 9.89 6.41
N ILE A 125 -1.48 9.33 6.34
CA ILE A 125 -0.34 9.98 5.66
C ILE A 125 -0.65 10.25 4.18
N TYR A 126 -1.21 9.26 3.48
CA TYR A 126 -1.56 9.40 2.08
C TYR A 126 -2.71 10.41 1.88
N SER A 127 -3.74 10.35 2.72
CA SER A 127 -4.83 11.31 2.70
C SER A 127 -4.33 12.74 2.94
N ASP A 128 -3.47 12.96 3.93
CA ASP A 128 -2.91 14.27 4.23
C ASP A 128 -2.12 14.83 3.02
N LEU A 129 -1.42 13.97 2.29
CA LEU A 129 -0.76 14.34 1.04
C LEU A 129 -1.79 14.77 -0.02
N LEU A 130 -2.85 13.99 -0.24
CA LEU A 130 -3.88 14.31 -1.22
C LEU A 130 -4.57 15.65 -0.90
N PHE A 131 -4.84 15.93 0.37
CA PHE A 131 -5.44 17.19 0.82
C PHE A 131 -4.52 18.41 0.66
N LYS A 132 -3.20 18.20 0.53
CA LYS A 132 -2.23 19.27 0.17
C LYS A 132 -2.17 19.52 -1.33
N ILE A 133 -2.43 18.49 -2.16
CA ILE A 133 -2.24 18.54 -3.62
C ILE A 133 -3.54 18.97 -4.32
N PHE A 134 -4.69 18.49 -3.86
CA PHE A 134 -5.98 18.71 -4.50
C PHE A 134 -6.87 19.63 -3.67
N ASP A 135 -7.73 20.40 -4.33
CA ASP A 135 -8.82 21.11 -3.68
C ASP A 135 -9.93 20.11 -3.28
N MET A 136 -9.74 19.50 -2.12
CA MET A 136 -10.67 18.49 -1.60
C MET A 136 -12.04 19.08 -1.23
N ASN A 137 -12.14 20.39 -1.02
CA ASN A 137 -13.43 21.04 -0.76
C ASN A 137 -14.25 21.10 -2.06
N ALA A 138 -13.63 21.52 -3.17
CA ALA A 138 -14.28 21.52 -4.47
C ALA A 138 -14.67 20.09 -4.92
N ILE A 139 -13.81 19.10 -4.68
CA ILE A 139 -14.12 17.69 -4.96
C ILE A 139 -15.32 17.22 -4.11
N LYS A 140 -15.33 17.52 -2.82
CA LYS A 140 -16.43 17.17 -1.93
C LYS A 140 -17.75 17.83 -2.34
N GLU A 141 -17.73 19.09 -2.75
CA GLU A 141 -18.91 19.79 -3.26
C GLU A 141 -19.45 19.11 -4.51
N LEU A 142 -18.58 18.77 -5.48
CA LEU A 142 -18.95 18.04 -6.69
C LEU A 142 -19.58 16.68 -6.35
N LEU A 143 -18.95 15.88 -5.48
CA LEU A 143 -19.42 14.55 -5.10
C LEU A 143 -20.71 14.57 -4.26
N SER A 144 -21.01 15.70 -3.61
CA SER A 144 -22.26 15.91 -2.89
C SER A 144 -23.41 16.36 -3.79
N SER A 145 -23.10 16.70 -5.04
CA SER A 145 -24.11 17.13 -6.01
C SER A 145 -24.97 15.94 -6.47
N PRO A 146 -26.31 16.09 -6.50
CA PRO A 146 -27.16 15.03 -7.04
C PRO A 146 -27.01 14.83 -8.56
N LYS A 147 -26.29 15.77 -9.23
CA LYS A 147 -26.07 15.74 -10.68
C LYS A 147 -24.78 15.05 -11.08
N PHE A 148 -23.95 14.63 -10.13
CA PHE A 148 -22.69 13.96 -10.41
C PHE A 148 -22.53 12.74 -9.52
N LYS A 149 -22.37 11.59 -10.15
CA LYS A 149 -22.20 10.29 -9.47
C LYS A 149 -20.92 9.64 -9.91
N ILE A 150 -20.23 9.02 -8.97
CA ILE A 150 -19.06 8.19 -9.26
C ILE A 150 -19.31 6.74 -8.85
N ILE A 151 -18.63 5.83 -9.53
CA ILE A 151 -18.44 4.45 -9.07
C ILE A 151 -16.94 4.17 -9.09
N TYR A 152 -16.44 3.62 -8.00
CA TYR A 152 -15.04 3.21 -7.88
C TYR A 152 -14.96 1.73 -7.55
N ASP A 153 -14.20 0.99 -8.34
CA ASP A 153 -13.94 -0.45 -8.13
C ASP A 153 -12.52 -0.66 -7.63
N SER A 154 -12.39 -1.12 -6.40
CA SER A 154 -11.09 -1.47 -5.80
C SER A 154 -10.64 -2.89 -6.16
N MET A 155 -11.42 -3.64 -6.93
CA MET A 155 -11.12 -5.00 -7.39
C MET A 155 -10.64 -5.95 -6.28
N HIS A 156 -11.17 -5.80 -5.08
CA HIS A 156 -10.70 -6.46 -3.85
C HIS A 156 -9.21 -6.24 -3.54
N GLY A 157 -8.57 -5.27 -4.17
CA GLY A 157 -7.20 -4.84 -3.93
C GLY A 157 -7.07 -3.94 -2.71
N ILE A 158 -5.82 -3.55 -2.44
CA ILE A 158 -5.46 -2.77 -1.26
C ILE A 158 -6.10 -1.38 -1.23
N THR A 159 -6.49 -0.83 -2.39
CA THR A 159 -7.12 0.49 -2.48
C THR A 159 -8.46 0.57 -1.76
N GLY A 160 -9.12 -0.56 -1.48
CA GLY A 160 -10.38 -0.60 -0.76
C GLY A 160 -10.35 0.11 0.60
N ILE A 161 -9.23 0.01 1.34
CA ILE A 161 -9.09 0.73 2.62
C ILE A 161 -8.98 2.25 2.43
N TYR A 162 -8.37 2.70 1.34
CA TYR A 162 -8.23 4.13 1.00
C TYR A 162 -9.53 4.70 0.45
N THR A 163 -10.19 3.99 -0.46
CA THR A 163 -11.47 4.42 -1.03
C THR A 163 -12.55 4.52 0.04
N THR A 164 -12.62 3.56 0.95
CA THR A 164 -13.58 3.61 2.07
C THR A 164 -13.35 4.85 2.95
N GLN A 165 -12.11 5.10 3.38
CA GLN A 165 -11.83 6.19 4.30
C GLN A 165 -11.77 7.56 3.61
N ILE A 166 -11.24 7.64 2.38
CA ILE A 166 -11.08 8.94 1.69
C ILE A 166 -12.35 9.30 0.91
N LEU A 167 -12.79 8.44 -0.02
CA LEU A 167 -13.98 8.73 -0.81
C LEU A 167 -15.25 8.60 0.04
N GLY A 168 -15.36 7.52 0.84
CA GLY A 168 -16.51 7.29 1.70
C GLY A 168 -16.59 8.26 2.87
N ASP A 169 -15.70 8.10 3.86
CA ASP A 169 -15.84 8.79 5.14
C ASP A 169 -15.53 10.29 5.05
N LYS A 170 -14.49 10.71 4.30
CA LYS A 170 -14.10 12.12 4.22
C LYS A 170 -14.86 12.91 3.16
N LEU A 171 -15.10 12.31 1.98
CA LEU A 171 -15.74 13.00 0.85
C LEU A 171 -17.22 12.67 0.69
N GLY A 172 -17.76 11.69 1.44
CA GLY A 172 -19.20 11.42 1.53
C GLY A 172 -19.76 10.59 0.37
N VAL A 173 -18.91 9.88 -0.39
CA VAL A 173 -19.37 8.97 -1.44
C VAL A 173 -20.11 7.79 -0.82
N SER A 174 -21.26 7.44 -1.40
CA SER A 174 -22.08 6.32 -0.92
C SER A 174 -21.31 5.00 -0.98
N LYS A 175 -21.50 4.15 0.01
CA LYS A 175 -20.92 2.79 0.02
C LYS A 175 -21.34 1.96 -1.19
N SER A 176 -22.54 2.18 -1.73
CA SER A 176 -23.02 1.50 -2.96
C SER A 176 -22.25 1.90 -4.23
N SER A 177 -21.51 3.00 -4.17
CA SER A 177 -20.61 3.47 -5.24
C SER A 177 -19.18 2.95 -5.10
N LEU A 178 -18.84 2.30 -3.99
CA LEU A 178 -17.51 1.74 -3.71
C LEU A 178 -17.58 0.23 -3.88
N MET A 179 -17.25 -0.24 -5.09
CA MET A 179 -17.27 -1.66 -5.43
C MET A 179 -16.02 -2.35 -4.90
N ASN A 180 -16.17 -3.61 -4.47
CA ASN A 180 -15.08 -4.50 -4.10
C ASN A 180 -14.06 -3.86 -3.14
N ALA A 181 -14.55 -3.03 -2.20
CA ALA A 181 -13.72 -2.20 -1.33
C ALA A 181 -13.13 -2.94 -0.11
N VAL A 182 -13.39 -4.23 0.03
CA VAL A 182 -12.76 -5.07 1.06
C VAL A 182 -11.59 -5.81 0.42
N PRO A 183 -10.33 -5.56 0.85
CA PRO A 183 -9.18 -6.31 0.36
C PRO A 183 -9.29 -7.79 0.71
N LEU A 184 -9.02 -8.66 -0.26
CA LEU A 184 -9.01 -10.11 -0.10
C LEU A 184 -7.67 -10.66 -0.60
N GLU A 185 -7.14 -11.70 0.05
CA GLU A 185 -5.83 -12.27 -0.26
C GLU A 185 -5.75 -12.85 -1.68
N ASP A 186 -6.88 -13.35 -2.19
CA ASP A 186 -7.05 -13.91 -3.52
C ASP A 186 -7.85 -12.99 -4.47
N PHE A 187 -8.06 -11.73 -4.09
CA PHE A 187 -8.92 -10.78 -4.80
C PHE A 187 -10.33 -11.31 -5.09
N GLY A 188 -10.87 -12.17 -4.19
CA GLY A 188 -12.16 -12.81 -4.37
C GLY A 188 -12.20 -13.82 -5.52
N GLY A 189 -11.07 -14.43 -5.84
CA GLY A 189 -10.90 -15.31 -7.02
C GLY A 189 -10.83 -14.54 -8.34
N GLY A 190 -10.74 -13.21 -8.29
CA GLY A 190 -10.67 -12.32 -9.46
C GLY A 190 -9.24 -12.04 -9.93
N HIS A 191 -9.16 -11.27 -11.01
CA HIS A 191 -7.91 -10.76 -11.58
C HIS A 191 -7.90 -9.23 -11.38
N PRO A 192 -7.04 -8.69 -10.50
CA PRO A 192 -7.10 -7.28 -10.13
C PRO A 192 -6.38 -6.37 -11.13
N ASP A 193 -6.67 -6.53 -12.41
CA ASP A 193 -6.14 -5.73 -13.52
C ASP A 193 -7.26 -4.85 -14.08
N PRO A 194 -7.21 -3.51 -13.88
CA PRO A 194 -8.29 -2.60 -14.24
C PRO A 194 -8.35 -2.38 -15.76
N ASN A 195 -9.05 -3.27 -16.44
CA ASN A 195 -9.31 -3.22 -17.87
C ASN A 195 -10.74 -3.63 -18.17
N LEU A 196 -11.17 -3.50 -19.44
CA LEU A 196 -12.54 -3.76 -19.86
C LEU A 196 -12.99 -5.22 -19.63
N THR A 197 -12.06 -6.16 -19.53
CA THR A 197 -12.35 -7.57 -19.30
C THR A 197 -12.55 -7.88 -17.82
N TYR A 198 -11.62 -7.46 -16.98
CA TYR A 198 -11.63 -7.84 -15.57
C TYR A 198 -12.47 -6.89 -14.70
N ALA A 199 -12.65 -5.63 -15.12
CA ALA A 199 -13.59 -4.69 -14.48
C ALA A 199 -14.99 -4.71 -15.16
N GLU A 200 -15.42 -5.86 -15.70
CA GLU A 200 -16.66 -6.00 -16.51
C GLU A 200 -17.90 -5.48 -15.78
N GLU A 201 -18.01 -5.69 -14.47
CA GLU A 201 -19.16 -5.21 -13.70
C GLU A 201 -19.20 -3.68 -13.66
N LEU A 202 -18.07 -3.02 -13.42
CA LEU A 202 -17.98 -1.56 -13.51
C LEU A 202 -18.35 -1.08 -14.90
N VAL A 203 -17.82 -1.72 -15.95
CA VAL A 203 -18.10 -1.37 -17.34
C VAL A 203 -19.60 -1.47 -17.63
N LYS A 204 -20.27 -2.55 -17.23
CA LYS A 204 -21.72 -2.72 -17.38
C LYS A 204 -22.50 -1.62 -16.68
N ARG A 205 -22.15 -1.29 -15.45
CA ARG A 205 -22.82 -0.23 -14.69
C ARG A 205 -22.67 1.13 -15.35
N MET A 206 -21.48 1.42 -15.92
CA MET A 206 -21.23 2.66 -16.64
C MET A 206 -22.04 2.73 -17.96
N PHE A 207 -22.08 1.65 -18.72
CA PHE A 207 -22.91 1.60 -19.94
C PHE A 207 -24.41 1.68 -19.64
N ASN A 208 -24.86 1.27 -18.47
CA ASN A 208 -26.24 1.44 -18.02
C ASN A 208 -26.54 2.88 -17.56
N GLY A 209 -25.55 3.78 -17.54
CA GLY A 209 -25.74 5.16 -17.11
C GLY A 209 -25.94 5.32 -15.60
N GLU A 210 -25.41 4.42 -14.77
CA GLU A 210 -25.56 4.46 -13.31
C GLU A 210 -24.71 5.57 -12.66
N ALA A 211 -23.65 6.03 -13.35
CA ALA A 211 -22.78 7.10 -12.88
C ALA A 211 -22.20 7.91 -14.06
N ASP A 212 -21.64 9.07 -13.74
CA ASP A 212 -21.00 9.98 -14.69
C ASP A 212 -19.50 9.68 -14.84
N LEU A 213 -18.88 9.09 -13.80
CA LEU A 213 -17.48 8.71 -13.78
C LEU A 213 -17.33 7.32 -13.14
N GLY A 214 -16.66 6.42 -13.84
CA GLY A 214 -16.25 5.13 -13.31
C GLY A 214 -14.74 5.03 -13.27
N ALA A 215 -14.18 4.47 -12.20
CA ALA A 215 -12.76 4.19 -12.11
C ALA A 215 -12.50 2.85 -11.40
N ALA A 216 -11.42 2.18 -11.78
CA ALA A 216 -10.95 0.98 -11.10
C ALA A 216 -9.44 1.07 -10.88
N SER A 217 -8.93 0.40 -9.85
CA SER A 217 -7.49 0.30 -9.55
C SER A 217 -7.04 -1.14 -9.46
N ASP A 218 -5.75 -1.38 -9.77
CA ASP A 218 -5.16 -2.70 -9.63
C ASP A 218 -4.91 -3.13 -8.18
N GLY A 219 -4.39 -4.34 -8.00
CA GLY A 219 -4.24 -4.98 -6.70
C GLY A 219 -3.43 -4.18 -5.69
N ASP A 220 -2.38 -3.47 -6.09
CA ASP A 220 -1.54 -2.65 -5.21
C ASP A 220 -1.72 -1.13 -5.40
N GLY A 221 -2.61 -0.72 -6.32
CA GLY A 221 -3.09 0.65 -6.43
C GLY A 221 -2.19 1.61 -7.18
N ASP A 222 -1.27 1.13 -8.02
CA ASP A 222 -0.39 1.99 -8.82
C ASP A 222 -0.84 2.13 -10.29
N ARG A 223 -1.86 1.36 -10.72
CA ARG A 223 -2.51 1.45 -12.03
C ARG A 223 -4.00 1.69 -11.88
N ASN A 224 -4.57 2.30 -12.92
CA ASN A 224 -6.00 2.57 -12.92
C ASN A 224 -6.57 2.56 -14.35
N MET A 225 -7.90 2.37 -14.41
CA MET A 225 -8.75 2.60 -15.57
C MET A 225 -9.80 3.65 -15.19
N VAL A 226 -10.11 4.54 -16.12
CA VAL A 226 -11.17 5.55 -16.00
C VAL A 226 -12.08 5.49 -17.24
#